data_e3a8fdbab7e89c4e29df3b5514a062f3
#
_entry.id   e3a8fdbab7e89c4e29df3b5514a062f3
#
_cell.length_a   1.000
_cell.length_b   1.000
_cell.length_c   1.000
_cell.angle_alpha   90.00
_cell.angle_beta   90.00
_cell.angle_gamma   90.00
#
_symmetry.space_group_name_H-M   'P 1'
#
loop_
_entity.id
_entity.type
_entity.pdbx_description
1 polymer ?
#
loop_
_entity_poly.entity_id
_entity_poly.type
_entity_poly.pdbx_seq_one_letter_code
_entity_poly.pdbx_strand_id
1 'polypeptide(L)'
;MLSPKRTKYRKAHKGRIHGNAKGGTQLNFGAYGLKATSPERVTSRQIEAARRAMTRHMKRAGRVWIRIFPDLPVPQKPAEVRQGKGKGSVEYWACRVKPGRIMFEVDGVPLEVARQAFELAAAKLPLQTRFVTRLGEEG
;
A
#
# COMPACT_ATOMS: atom_id res chain seq x y z
N MET A 1 -8.18 6.29 8.90
CA MET A 1 -7.25 5.99 7.83
C MET A 1 -5.88 6.54 8.17
N LEU A 2 -4.88 5.96 7.56
CA LEU A 2 -3.52 6.36 7.85
C LEU A 2 -3.20 7.73 7.28
N SER A 3 -2.57 8.56 8.09
CA SER A 3 -2.07 9.84 7.64
C SER A 3 -0.96 10.30 8.58
N PRO A 4 -0.06 11.14 8.12
CA PRO A 4 1.01 11.62 9.00
C PRO A 4 0.46 12.57 10.06
N LYS A 5 1.07 12.54 11.22
CA LYS A 5 0.71 13.46 12.28
C LYS A 5 1.20 14.85 11.96
N ARG A 6 2.35 14.92 11.31
CA ARG A 6 2.92 16.20 10.91
C ARG A 6 3.42 16.08 9.52
N THR A 7 3.33 17.16 8.77
CA THR A 7 3.86 17.16 7.42
C THR A 7 4.79 18.33 7.26
N LYS A 8 5.86 18.11 6.54
CA LYS A 8 6.78 19.16 6.22
C LYS A 8 6.16 20.07 5.17
N TYR A 9 5.44 19.46 4.23
CA TYR A 9 4.74 20.20 3.19
C TYR A 9 3.32 19.70 3.13
N ARG A 10 2.39 20.61 2.97
CA ARG A 10 1.01 20.20 2.83
C ARG A 10 0.72 19.66 1.45
N LYS A 11 1.48 20.09 0.48
CA LYS A 11 1.32 19.63 -0.88
C LYS A 11 2.67 19.30 -1.44
N ALA A 12 2.73 18.28 -2.24
CA ALA A 12 3.97 17.86 -2.87
C ALA A 12 3.78 17.83 -4.37
N HIS A 13 4.89 17.96 -5.08
CA HIS A 13 4.82 17.87 -6.53
C HIS A 13 4.50 16.44 -6.92
N LYS A 14 3.70 16.32 -7.96
CA LYS A 14 3.45 15.02 -8.52
C LYS A 14 4.64 14.67 -9.35
N GLY A 15 5.17 13.52 -9.16
CA GLY A 15 6.29 13.07 -9.94
C GLY A 15 6.02 11.68 -10.46
N ARG A 16 6.77 11.27 -11.45
CA ARG A 16 6.71 9.92 -11.92
C ARG A 16 7.47 9.05 -10.95
N ILE A 17 7.02 7.82 -10.82
CA ILE A 17 7.70 6.87 -9.96
C ILE A 17 8.69 6.11 -10.83
N HIS A 18 9.97 6.27 -10.54
CA HIS A 18 11.02 5.67 -11.33
C HIS A 18 11.82 4.65 -10.52
N GLY A 19 12.36 3.69 -11.24
CA GLY A 19 13.32 2.77 -10.67
C GLY A 19 12.68 1.73 -9.79
N ASN A 20 13.53 0.97 -9.13
CA ASN A 20 13.10 -0.08 -8.22
C ASN A 20 13.29 0.37 -6.79
N ALA A 21 12.58 -0.31 -5.89
CA ALA A 21 12.71 -0.01 -4.47
C ALA A 21 14.12 -0.35 -4.00
N LYS A 22 14.68 0.51 -3.16
CA LYS A 22 16.00 0.26 -2.59
C LYS A 22 15.91 -0.26 -1.17
N GLY A 23 14.77 -0.07 -0.54
CA GLY A 23 14.56 -0.60 0.80
C GLY A 23 13.21 -1.27 0.86
N GLY A 24 12.97 -2.02 1.92
CA GLY A 24 11.69 -2.69 2.09
C GLY A 24 11.45 -3.78 1.06
N THR A 25 12.51 -4.43 0.60
CA THR A 25 12.39 -5.43 -0.45
C THR A 25 12.42 -6.86 0.08
N GLN A 26 12.60 -7.03 1.37
CA GLN A 26 12.67 -8.35 1.97
C GLN A 26 11.70 -8.47 3.12
N LEU A 27 11.25 -9.68 3.38
CA LEU A 27 10.38 -9.93 4.52
C LEU A 27 11.18 -9.81 5.81
N ASN A 28 10.67 -9.04 6.73
CA ASN A 28 11.33 -8.82 8.02
C ASN A 28 10.51 -9.30 9.19
N PHE A 29 9.21 -9.26 9.09
CA PHE A 29 8.33 -9.54 10.22
C PHE A 29 7.56 -10.85 10.08
N GLY A 30 7.04 -11.12 8.91
CA GLY A 30 6.17 -12.27 8.73
C GLY A 30 6.79 -13.33 7.84
N ALA A 31 6.08 -14.42 7.68
CA ALA A 31 6.51 -15.52 6.84
C ALA A 31 6.10 -15.30 5.38
N TYR A 32 5.09 -14.48 5.16
CA TYR A 32 4.54 -14.25 3.83
C TYR A 32 4.40 -12.76 3.57
N GLY A 33 4.48 -12.38 2.31
CA GLY A 33 4.37 -10.98 1.96
C GLY A 33 3.74 -10.74 0.61
N LEU A 34 3.30 -9.51 0.39
CA LEU A 34 2.78 -9.06 -0.88
C LEU A 34 3.74 -8.00 -1.40
N LYS A 35 4.39 -8.32 -2.50
CA LYS A 35 5.40 -7.47 -3.09
C LYS A 35 4.84 -6.77 -4.31
N ALA A 36 5.14 -5.49 -4.46
CA ALA A 36 4.75 -4.73 -5.64
C ALA A 36 5.65 -5.12 -6.81
N THR A 37 5.07 -5.33 -7.97
CA THR A 37 5.85 -5.62 -9.18
C THR A 37 5.70 -4.55 -10.23
N SER A 38 4.86 -3.54 -9.98
CA SER A 38 4.76 -2.37 -10.85
C SER A 38 4.71 -1.13 -9.97
N PRO A 39 5.05 0.04 -10.51
CA PRO A 39 5.03 1.26 -9.71
C PRO A 39 3.65 1.89 -9.72
N GLU A 40 3.27 2.49 -8.60
CA GLU A 40 2.02 3.23 -8.53
C GLU A 40 1.93 3.96 -7.20
N ARG A 41 1.01 4.89 -7.11
CA ARG A 41 0.64 5.50 -5.85
C ARG A 41 -0.48 4.70 -5.24
N VAL A 42 -0.34 4.42 -3.97
CA VAL A 42 -1.37 3.67 -3.24
C VAL A 42 -1.94 4.61 -2.19
N THR A 43 -3.24 4.80 -2.22
CA THR A 43 -3.89 5.74 -1.29
C THR A 43 -4.14 5.09 0.06
N SER A 44 -4.35 5.92 1.07
CA SER A 44 -4.65 5.41 2.39
C SER A 44 -5.94 4.58 2.38
N ARG A 45 -6.90 4.94 1.52
CA ARG A 45 -8.13 4.16 1.41
C ARG A 45 -7.87 2.79 0.83
N GLN A 46 -6.99 2.71 -0.16
CA GLN A 46 -6.64 1.43 -0.76
C GLN A 46 -5.89 0.56 0.23
N ILE A 47 -4.99 1.15 1.01
CA ILE A 47 -4.26 0.41 2.03
C ILE A 47 -5.25 -0.15 3.05
N GLU A 48 -6.18 0.65 3.48
CA GLU A 48 -7.15 0.22 4.48
C GLU A 48 -8.08 -0.86 3.92
N ALA A 49 -8.51 -0.71 2.66
CA ALA A 49 -9.37 -1.71 2.04
C ALA A 49 -8.65 -3.05 1.92
N ALA A 50 -7.36 -3.02 1.55
CA ALA A 50 -6.57 -4.23 1.44
C ALA A 50 -6.42 -4.89 2.81
N ARG A 51 -6.11 -4.10 3.84
CA ARG A 51 -5.97 -4.62 5.18
C ARG A 51 -7.26 -5.30 5.66
N ARG A 52 -8.39 -4.66 5.42
CA ARG A 52 -9.67 -5.21 5.83
C ARG A 52 -9.99 -6.51 5.10
N ALA A 53 -9.68 -6.58 3.82
CA ALA A 53 -9.92 -7.80 3.05
C ALA A 53 -9.09 -8.95 3.60
N MET A 54 -7.82 -8.68 3.93
CA MET A 54 -6.96 -9.72 4.48
C MET A 54 -7.44 -10.19 5.85
N THR A 55 -7.72 -9.25 6.75
CA THR A 55 -8.10 -9.63 8.10
C THR A 55 -9.44 -10.35 8.12
N ARG A 56 -10.35 -9.95 7.24
CA ARG A 56 -11.64 -10.64 7.16
C ARG A 56 -11.46 -12.08 6.72
N HIS A 57 -10.62 -12.30 5.72
CA HIS A 57 -10.39 -13.66 5.22
C HIS A 57 -9.72 -14.52 6.27
N MET A 58 -8.78 -13.95 7.03
CA MET A 58 -8.05 -14.70 8.05
C MET A 58 -8.86 -14.85 9.34
N LYS A 59 -10.02 -14.21 9.43
CA LYS A 59 -10.92 -14.35 10.58
C LYS A 59 -10.22 -14.09 11.92
N ARG A 60 -9.41 -13.04 11.92
CA ARG A 60 -8.67 -12.61 13.11
C ARG A 60 -7.54 -13.56 13.52
N ALA A 61 -7.28 -14.58 12.73
CA ALA A 61 -6.11 -15.40 12.98
C ALA A 61 -4.91 -14.69 12.36
N GLY A 62 -3.77 -14.90 12.95
CA GLY A 62 -2.54 -14.36 12.39
C GLY A 62 -2.35 -12.87 12.67
N ARG A 63 -1.31 -12.35 12.06
CA ARG A 63 -0.91 -10.97 12.28
C ARG A 63 -0.54 -10.34 10.93
N VAL A 64 -0.89 -9.08 10.77
CA VAL A 64 -0.63 -8.34 9.54
C VAL A 64 0.25 -7.15 9.85
N TRP A 65 1.28 -6.93 9.06
CA TRP A 65 2.10 -5.73 9.12
C TRP A 65 1.92 -4.95 7.83
N ILE A 66 1.67 -3.66 7.96
CA ILE A 66 1.60 -2.76 6.81
C ILE A 66 2.94 -2.07 6.72
N ARG A 67 3.65 -2.26 5.61
CA ARG A 67 5.00 -1.75 5.47
C ARG A 67 5.11 -0.51 4.60
N ILE A 68 4.00 0.06 4.21
CA ILE A 68 3.97 1.30 3.46
C ILE A 68 3.13 2.29 4.24
N PHE A 69 3.46 3.57 4.08
CA PHE A 69 2.75 4.60 4.81
C PHE A 69 2.40 5.73 3.86
N PRO A 70 1.16 6.20 3.87
CA PRO A 70 0.73 7.25 2.96
C PRO A 70 1.15 8.62 3.46
N ASP A 71 2.33 9.06 3.07
CA ASP A 71 2.86 10.33 3.52
C ASP A 71 2.87 11.42 2.45
N LEU A 72 2.37 11.12 1.26
CA LEU A 72 2.33 12.08 0.17
C LEU A 72 0.95 12.70 0.07
N PRO A 73 0.84 14.01 0.27
CA PRO A 73 -0.47 14.65 0.15
C PRO A 73 -0.80 14.84 -1.33
N VAL A 74 -2.00 14.44 -1.72
CA VAL A 74 -2.45 14.57 -3.09
C VAL A 74 -3.70 15.43 -3.12
N PRO A 75 -3.63 16.59 -3.75
CA PRO A 75 -4.82 17.42 -3.88
C PRO A 75 -5.73 16.83 -4.94
N GLN A 76 -7.00 16.86 -4.69
CA GLN A 76 -7.96 16.39 -5.64
C GLN A 76 -8.65 17.58 -6.25
N LYS A 77 -8.66 17.65 -7.58
CA LYS A 77 -9.39 18.67 -8.26
C LYS A 77 -10.81 18.25 -8.41
N PRO A 78 -11.73 19.00 -7.93
CA PRO A 78 -13.12 18.69 -8.18
C PRO A 78 -13.42 18.84 -9.65
N ALA A 79 -14.40 18.14 -10.11
CA ALA A 79 -14.80 18.22 -11.49
C ALA A 79 -15.15 19.64 -11.85
N GLU A 80 -15.62 20.40 -10.92
CA GLU A 80 -15.90 21.72 -11.17
C GLU A 80 -15.04 22.52 -10.38
N VAL A 81 -13.91 22.81 -10.81
CA VAL A 81 -13.02 23.67 -10.13
C VAL A 81 -13.59 24.99 -10.19
N ARG A 82 -13.94 25.55 -9.12
CA ARG A 82 -14.53 26.68 -9.17
C ARG A 82 -13.75 27.73 -8.84
N GLN A 83 -13.99 28.67 -9.42
CA GLN A 83 -13.65 29.93 -9.06
C GLN A 83 -12.33 30.09 -8.50
N GLY A 84 -11.46 29.35 -8.88
CA GLY A 84 -10.12 29.56 -8.49
C GLY A 84 -9.92 29.83 -7.06
N LYS A 85 -10.56 29.11 -6.25
CA LYS A 85 -10.29 29.27 -4.91
C LYS A 85 -8.90 28.93 -4.64
N GLY A 86 -8.05 29.06 -5.53
CA GLY A 86 -6.66 28.91 -5.34
C GLY A 86 -6.30 27.50 -5.09
N LYS A 87 -5.50 27.25 -4.09
CA LYS A 87 -5.01 25.98 -3.87
C LYS A 87 -6.00 25.14 -3.23
N GLY A 88 -6.25 24.03 -3.75
CA GLY A 88 -7.12 23.07 -3.10
C GLY A 88 -6.51 22.57 -1.82
N SER A 89 -7.35 22.10 -0.94
CA SER A 89 -6.88 21.45 0.26
C SER A 89 -6.38 20.05 -0.10
N VAL A 90 -5.71 19.42 0.83
CA VAL A 90 -5.29 18.05 0.66
C VAL A 90 -6.52 17.18 0.73
N GLU A 91 -6.76 16.41 -0.33
CA GLU A 91 -7.94 15.57 -0.38
C GLU A 91 -7.67 14.15 0.09
N TYR A 92 -6.48 13.66 -0.10
CA TYR A 92 -6.15 12.34 0.40
C TYR A 92 -4.63 12.16 0.48
N TRP A 93 -4.23 11.14 1.15
CA TRP A 93 -2.84 10.80 1.33
C TRP A 93 -2.52 9.53 0.56
N ALA A 94 -1.30 9.45 0.04
CA ALA A 94 -0.88 8.32 -0.76
C ALA A 94 0.58 7.99 -0.49
N CYS A 95 0.98 6.82 -0.94
CA CYS A 95 2.35 6.35 -0.84
C CYS A 95 2.84 6.02 -2.23
N ARG A 96 4.04 6.44 -2.58
CA ARG A 96 4.66 6.04 -3.83
C ARG A 96 5.31 4.70 -3.62
N VAL A 97 4.89 3.72 -4.39
CA VAL A 97 5.40 2.36 -4.25
C VAL A 97 6.17 2.01 -5.51
N LYS A 98 7.40 1.57 -5.35
CA LYS A 98 8.24 1.15 -6.45
C LYS A 98 8.24 -0.37 -6.55
N PRO A 99 8.51 -0.91 -7.74
CA PRO A 99 8.59 -2.37 -7.88
C PRO A 99 9.63 -2.94 -6.93
N GLY A 100 9.32 -4.06 -6.33
CA GLY A 100 10.20 -4.72 -5.37
C GLY A 100 9.85 -4.45 -3.92
N ARG A 101 9.00 -3.47 -3.66
CA ARG A 101 8.66 -3.11 -2.29
C ARG A 101 7.68 -4.11 -1.69
N ILE A 102 7.97 -4.57 -0.48
CA ILE A 102 7.02 -5.36 0.28
C ILE A 102 6.04 -4.39 0.91
N MET A 103 4.76 -4.57 0.59
CA MET A 103 3.73 -3.68 1.08
C MET A 103 3.07 -4.20 2.35
N PHE A 104 2.86 -5.50 2.42
CA PHE A 104 2.22 -6.14 3.57
C PHE A 104 2.94 -7.41 3.90
N GLU A 105 2.93 -7.79 5.17
CA GLU A 105 3.44 -9.08 5.61
C GLU A 105 2.41 -9.74 6.51
N VAL A 106 2.39 -11.06 6.50
CA VAL A 106 1.46 -11.85 7.29
C VAL A 106 2.20 -13.00 7.94
N ASP A 107 1.80 -13.34 9.15
CA ASP A 107 2.35 -14.49 9.84
C ASP A 107 1.23 -15.12 10.66
N GLY A 108 1.44 -16.36 11.10
CA GLY A 108 0.50 -17.02 12.00
C GLY A 108 -0.67 -17.70 11.32
N VAL A 109 -0.63 -17.87 10.00
CA VAL A 109 -1.66 -18.60 9.27
C VAL A 109 -0.98 -19.52 8.27
N PRO A 110 -1.67 -20.58 7.81
CA PRO A 110 -1.10 -21.45 6.79
C PRO A 110 -0.87 -20.73 5.48
N LEU A 111 0.04 -21.25 4.69
CA LEU A 111 0.43 -20.63 3.42
C LEU A 111 -0.79 -20.37 2.53
N GLU A 112 -1.67 -21.34 2.43
CA GLU A 112 -2.82 -21.19 1.53
C GLU A 112 -3.77 -20.09 1.99
N VAL A 113 -3.95 -19.96 3.29
CA VAL A 113 -4.79 -18.89 3.83
C VAL A 113 -4.14 -17.54 3.54
N ALA A 114 -2.82 -17.44 3.72
CA ALA A 114 -2.09 -16.21 3.43
C ALA A 114 -2.19 -15.86 1.95
N ARG A 115 -2.02 -16.86 1.08
CA ARG A 115 -2.09 -16.62 -0.36
C ARG A 115 -3.46 -16.06 -0.75
N GLN A 116 -4.52 -16.67 -0.25
CA GLN A 116 -5.86 -16.22 -0.57
C GLN A 116 -6.15 -14.84 0.00
N ALA A 117 -5.66 -14.57 1.21
CA ALA A 117 -5.82 -13.24 1.81
C ALA A 117 -5.15 -12.17 0.95
N PHE A 118 -3.95 -12.46 0.45
CA PHE A 118 -3.25 -11.51 -0.40
C PHE A 118 -3.90 -11.36 -1.77
N GLU A 119 -4.54 -12.40 -2.28
CA GLU A 119 -5.29 -12.26 -3.53
C GLU A 119 -6.42 -11.27 -3.35
N LEU A 120 -7.13 -11.36 -2.24
CA LEU A 120 -8.21 -10.43 -1.95
C LEU A 120 -7.67 -9.01 -1.74
N ALA A 121 -6.54 -8.89 -1.07
CA ALA A 121 -5.92 -7.59 -0.85
C ALA A 121 -5.47 -6.98 -2.18
N ALA A 122 -4.87 -7.79 -3.04
CA ALA A 122 -4.36 -7.30 -4.32
C ALA A 122 -5.48 -6.72 -5.18
N ALA A 123 -6.68 -7.27 -5.07
CA ALA A 123 -7.82 -6.77 -5.81
C ALA A 123 -8.22 -5.35 -5.40
N LYS A 124 -7.77 -4.90 -4.23
CA LYS A 124 -8.05 -3.54 -3.75
C LYS A 124 -6.94 -2.57 -4.07
N LEU A 125 -5.85 -3.04 -4.63
CA LEU A 125 -4.67 -2.23 -4.88
C LEU A 125 -4.57 -1.89 -6.37
N PRO A 126 -3.99 -0.74 -6.70
CA PRO A 126 -3.95 -0.30 -8.09
C PRO A 126 -2.75 -0.80 -8.89
N LEU A 127 -1.88 -1.60 -8.27
CA LEU A 127 -0.66 -2.03 -8.94
C LEU A 127 -0.61 -3.54 -9.00
N GLN A 128 0.37 -4.04 -9.74
CA GLN A 128 0.58 -5.46 -9.85
C GLN A 128 1.39 -5.95 -8.67
N THR A 129 1.10 -7.14 -8.20
CA THR A 129 1.69 -7.67 -6.98
C THR A 129 2.10 -9.11 -7.18
N ARG A 130 2.91 -9.59 -6.23
CA ARG A 130 3.34 -10.97 -6.20
C ARG A 130 3.38 -11.46 -4.76
N PHE A 131 2.92 -12.68 -4.55
CA PHE A 131 2.99 -13.33 -3.25
C PHE A 131 4.39 -13.90 -3.06
N VAL A 132 5.01 -13.60 -1.94
CA VAL A 132 6.36 -14.09 -1.66
C VAL A 132 6.39 -14.73 -0.29
N THR A 133 7.32 -15.67 -0.11
CA THR A 133 7.51 -16.33 1.17
C THR A 133 8.92 -16.05 1.68
N ARG A 134 9.12 -16.29 2.96
CA ARG A 134 10.43 -16.05 3.57
C ARG A 134 11.49 -16.96 3.00
N LEU A 135 11.10 -18.10 2.48
CA LEU A 135 12.04 -19.03 1.90
C LEU A 135 12.41 -18.70 0.47
N GLY A 136 11.89 -17.59 -0.05
CA GLY A 136 12.20 -17.18 -1.40
C GLY A 136 11.32 -17.78 -2.46
N GLU A 137 10.35 -18.59 -2.08
CA GLU A 137 9.45 -19.16 -3.04
C GLU A 137 8.33 -18.17 -3.34
N GLU A 138 7.93 -18.14 -4.58
CA GLU A 138 6.88 -17.22 -4.98
C GLU A 138 5.70 -18.00 -5.51
N GLY A 139 4.56 -17.63 -5.06
CA GLY A 139 3.36 -18.33 -5.44
C GLY A 139 2.59 -17.71 -6.58
#